data_cf65e120b357c776c363322bfc9788bd
#
_entry.id   cf65e120b357c776c363322bfc9788bd
#
_cell.length_a   1.000
_cell.length_b   1.000
_cell.length_c   1.000
_cell.angle_alpha   90.00
_cell.angle_beta   90.00
_cell.angle_gamma   90.00
#
_symmetry.space_group_name_H-M   'P 1'
#
loop_
_entity.id
_entity.type
_entity.pdbx_description
1 polymer ?
#
loop_
_entity_poly.entity_id
_entity_poly.type
_entity_poly.pdbx_seq_one_letter_code
_entity_poly.pdbx_strand_id
1 'polypeptide(L)'
;QHVLEPLYAYLLIAKKQYEDSSYAAYYNVGPDDVDCFQTGALVDLFVNTWGEGMKWVNKYDSGPHEANFLKLDCSKLKSTFGWTPRWNLDKAMEKIV
;
A
#
# COMPACT_ATOMS: atom_id res chain seq x y z
N GLN A 1 -2.61 0.40 -0.83
CA GLN A 1 -2.15 -0.98 -0.66
C GLN A 1 -3.11 -1.76 0.23
N HIS A 2 -3.46 -3.00 -0.14
CA HIS A 2 -4.29 -3.86 0.69
C HIS A 2 -3.49 -4.33 1.92
N VAL A 3 -4.15 -4.44 3.07
CA VAL A 3 -3.50 -4.81 4.35
C VAL A 3 -2.78 -6.17 4.28
N LEU A 4 -3.24 -7.10 3.47
CA LEU A 4 -2.60 -8.41 3.32
C LEU A 4 -1.21 -8.33 2.65
N GLU A 5 -0.94 -7.27 1.89
CA GLU A 5 0.37 -7.08 1.26
C GLU A 5 1.49 -6.86 2.29
N PRO A 6 1.39 -5.87 3.21
CA PRO A 6 2.41 -5.71 4.23
C PRO A 6 2.45 -6.87 5.22
N LEU A 7 1.32 -7.49 5.53
CA LEU A 7 1.30 -8.66 6.41
C LEU A 7 2.08 -9.83 5.84
N TYR A 8 1.95 -10.10 4.54
CA TYR A 8 2.76 -11.11 3.87
C TYR A 8 4.25 -10.80 3.95
N ALA A 9 4.62 -9.54 3.71
CA ALA A 9 6.01 -9.10 3.82
C ALA A 9 6.55 -9.30 5.25
N TYR A 10 5.77 -8.97 6.27
CA TYR A 10 6.18 -9.17 7.66
C TYR A 10 6.42 -10.64 8.00
N LEU A 11 5.57 -11.53 7.52
CA LEU A 11 5.74 -12.97 7.73
C LEU A 11 6.99 -13.50 7.02
N LEU A 12 7.25 -13.01 5.81
CA LEU A 12 8.44 -13.38 5.06
C LEU A 12 9.72 -12.92 5.77
N ILE A 13 9.74 -11.68 6.27
CA ILE A 13 10.86 -11.13 7.04
C ILE A 13 11.07 -11.94 8.33
N ALA A 14 9.98 -12.21 9.05
CA ALA A 14 10.04 -12.97 10.31
C ALA A 14 10.61 -14.39 10.09
N LYS A 15 10.18 -15.07 9.03
CA LYS A 15 10.69 -16.39 8.67
C LYS A 15 12.19 -16.36 8.39
N LYS A 16 12.64 -15.41 7.59
CA LYS A 16 14.07 -15.26 7.24
C LYS A 16 14.91 -14.90 8.46
N GLN A 17 14.40 -14.02 9.31
CA GLN A 17 15.04 -13.61 10.56
C GLN A 17 15.20 -14.77 11.54
N TYR A 18 14.23 -15.67 11.61
CA TYR A 18 14.29 -16.87 12.43
C TYR A 18 15.40 -17.82 11.95
N GLU A 19 15.56 -17.96 10.63
CA GLU A 19 16.59 -18.80 10.02
C GLU A 19 17.99 -18.17 10.12
N ASP A 20 18.08 -16.84 10.03
CA ASP A 20 19.33 -16.07 10.04
C ASP A 20 19.10 -14.67 10.61
N SER A 21 19.65 -14.41 11.79
CA SER A 21 19.48 -13.13 12.49
C SER A 21 20.07 -11.93 11.74
N SER A 22 20.91 -12.15 10.73
CA SER A 22 21.47 -11.07 9.91
C SER A 22 20.40 -10.35 9.07
N TYR A 23 19.22 -10.95 8.89
CA TYR A 23 18.08 -10.31 8.24
C TYR A 23 17.35 -9.31 9.12
N ALA A 24 17.68 -9.20 10.41
CA ALA A 24 17.12 -8.21 11.30
C ALA A 24 17.56 -6.81 10.86
N ALA A 25 16.60 -5.99 10.39
CA ALA A 25 16.87 -4.64 9.88
C ALA A 25 15.56 -3.85 9.75
N TYR A 26 15.68 -2.62 9.30
CA TYR A 26 14.53 -1.78 8.99
C TYR A 26 14.20 -1.91 7.51
N TYR A 27 12.92 -2.12 7.20
CA TYR A 27 12.43 -2.26 5.84
C TYR A 27 11.19 -1.40 5.63
N ASN A 28 11.13 -0.69 4.52
CA ASN A 28 9.90 -0.03 4.08
C ASN A 28 9.07 -1.04 3.29
N VAL A 29 7.76 -1.06 3.55
CA VAL A 29 6.80 -1.90 2.84
C VAL A 29 5.71 -1.01 2.27
N GLY A 30 5.59 -0.95 0.97
CA GLY A 30 4.61 -0.11 0.30
C GLY A 30 4.34 -0.58 -1.13
N PRO A 31 3.37 0.05 -1.80
CA PRO A 31 3.05 -0.27 -3.18
C PRO A 31 4.14 0.24 -4.13
N ASP A 32 4.11 -0.25 -5.38
CA ASP A 32 4.91 0.33 -6.46
C ASP A 32 4.45 1.75 -6.76
N ASP A 33 5.34 2.57 -7.32
CA ASP A 33 5.06 3.98 -7.62
C ASP A 33 3.85 4.16 -8.54
N VAL A 34 3.65 3.25 -9.48
CA VAL A 34 2.50 3.27 -10.39
C VAL A 34 1.16 3.12 -9.69
N ASP A 35 1.15 2.60 -8.48
CA ASP A 35 -0.04 2.39 -7.64
C ASP A 35 -0.18 3.48 -6.56
N CYS A 36 0.59 4.55 -6.63
CA CYS A 36 0.49 5.70 -5.74
C CYS A 36 -0.41 6.77 -6.37
N PHE A 37 -1.54 7.04 -5.74
CA PHE A 37 -2.56 7.95 -6.24
C PHE A 37 -2.88 9.04 -5.23
N GLN A 38 -3.38 10.17 -5.72
CA GLN A 38 -3.98 11.18 -4.86
C GLN A 38 -5.27 10.64 -4.22
N THR A 39 -5.63 11.16 -3.07
CA THR A 39 -6.81 10.71 -2.31
C THR A 39 -8.09 10.78 -3.14
N GLY A 40 -8.30 11.86 -3.91
CA GLY A 40 -9.47 11.99 -4.77
C GLY A 40 -9.59 10.86 -5.80
N ALA A 41 -8.48 10.53 -6.46
CA ALA A 41 -8.45 9.43 -7.43
C ALA A 41 -8.71 8.07 -6.76
N LEU A 42 -8.21 7.89 -5.54
CA LEU A 42 -8.47 6.67 -4.77
C LEU A 42 -9.95 6.54 -4.40
N VAL A 43 -10.58 7.63 -3.98
CA VAL A 43 -12.00 7.65 -3.66
C VAL A 43 -12.86 7.40 -4.91
N ASP A 44 -12.48 7.97 -6.05
CA ASP A 44 -13.16 7.70 -7.32
C ASP A 44 -13.11 6.20 -7.66
N LEU A 45 -11.96 5.59 -7.50
CA LEU A 45 -11.80 4.15 -7.74
C LEU A 45 -12.68 3.32 -6.79
N PHE A 46 -12.72 3.68 -5.52
CA PHE A 46 -13.58 3.02 -4.54
C PHE A 46 -15.06 3.11 -4.93
N VAL A 47 -15.53 4.30 -5.25
CA VAL A 47 -16.91 4.56 -5.64
C VAL A 47 -17.28 3.78 -6.90
N ASN A 48 -16.42 3.78 -7.91
CA ASN A 48 -16.64 3.05 -9.15
C ASN A 48 -16.66 1.53 -8.93
N THR A 49 -15.80 1.02 -8.06
CA THR A 49 -15.74 -0.40 -7.74
C THR A 49 -16.95 -0.85 -6.92
N TRP A 50 -17.40 -0.01 -5.99
CA TRP A 50 -18.60 -0.27 -5.21
C TRP A 50 -19.84 -0.33 -6.11
N GLY A 51 -19.99 0.64 -7.01
CA GLY A 51 -21.14 0.75 -7.89
C GLY A 51 -22.39 1.25 -7.18
N GLU A 52 -23.56 0.79 -7.64
CA GLU A 52 -24.88 1.09 -7.02
C GLU A 52 -25.20 2.59 -6.91
N GLY A 53 -24.60 3.41 -7.78
CA GLY A 53 -24.84 4.84 -7.78
C GLY A 53 -24.18 5.59 -6.62
N MET A 54 -23.23 4.97 -5.93
CA MET A 54 -22.47 5.63 -4.87
C MET A 54 -21.77 6.87 -5.41
N LYS A 55 -21.81 7.95 -4.62
CA LYS A 55 -21.15 9.22 -4.93
C LYS A 55 -20.43 9.73 -3.71
N TRP A 56 -19.44 10.57 -3.92
CA TRP A 56 -18.75 11.24 -2.81
C TRP A 56 -18.68 12.74 -3.03
N VAL A 57 -18.47 13.48 -1.94
CA VAL A 57 -18.36 14.94 -1.94
C VAL A 57 -17.09 15.33 -1.20
N ASN A 58 -16.30 16.19 -1.83
CA ASN A 58 -15.13 16.75 -1.18
C ASN A 58 -15.55 17.94 -0.30
N LYS A 59 -15.44 17.78 1.03
CA LYS A 59 -15.63 18.87 1.98
C LYS A 59 -14.27 19.33 2.43
N TYR A 60 -13.88 20.53 1.99
CA TYR A 60 -12.61 21.12 2.40
C TYR A 60 -12.57 21.30 3.92
N ASP A 61 -11.50 20.79 4.52
CA ASP A 61 -11.20 20.98 5.94
C ASP A 61 -9.88 21.75 6.06
N SER A 62 -9.87 22.83 6.86
CA SER A 62 -8.69 23.63 7.15
C SER A 62 -7.80 23.04 8.24
N GLY A 63 -7.99 21.79 8.59
CA GLY A 63 -7.19 21.05 9.56
C GLY A 63 -5.73 20.88 9.13
N PRO A 64 -4.87 20.30 10.00
CA PRO A 64 -3.47 20.10 9.69
C PRO A 64 -3.30 19.20 8.46
N HIS A 65 -2.43 19.65 7.55
CA HIS A 65 -2.11 18.88 6.34
C HIS A 65 -1.09 17.78 6.64
N GLU A 66 -1.33 16.60 6.12
CA GLU A 66 -0.26 15.62 5.91
C GLU A 66 0.61 16.07 4.71
N ALA A 67 1.73 15.38 4.50
CA ALA A 67 2.62 15.68 3.38
C ALA A 67 1.85 15.66 2.05
N ASN A 68 2.10 16.63 1.17
CA ASN A 68 1.48 16.70 -0.15
C ASN A 68 1.79 15.48 -1.02
N PHE A 69 2.89 14.80 -0.71
CA PHE A 69 3.36 13.65 -1.46
C PHE A 69 4.14 12.72 -0.52
N LEU A 70 3.70 11.47 -0.43
CA LEU A 70 4.38 10.47 0.36
C LEU A 70 4.48 9.19 -0.45
N LYS A 71 5.72 8.76 -0.71
CA LYS A 71 6.04 7.45 -1.26
C LYS A 71 7.10 6.79 -0.41
N LEU A 72 7.08 5.47 -0.38
CA LEU A 72 8.08 4.68 0.31
C LEU A 72 9.03 4.05 -0.71
N ASP A 73 10.33 4.16 -0.45
CA ASP A 73 11.33 3.42 -1.20
C ASP A 73 11.46 2.01 -0.60
N CYS A 74 10.97 1.02 -1.31
CA CYS A 74 10.97 -0.39 -0.89
C CYS A 74 12.12 -1.20 -1.53
N SER A 75 13.13 -0.53 -2.09
CA SER A 75 14.25 -1.17 -2.80
C SER A 75 14.98 -2.20 -1.94
N LYS A 76 15.20 -1.89 -0.66
CA LYS A 76 15.88 -2.79 0.27
C LYS A 76 15.10 -4.08 0.48
N LEU A 77 13.78 -3.99 0.68
CA LEU A 77 12.92 -5.15 0.83
C LEU A 77 12.93 -6.01 -0.43
N LYS A 78 12.81 -5.38 -1.59
CA LYS A 78 12.81 -6.06 -2.88
C LYS A 78 14.12 -6.77 -3.16
N SER A 79 15.24 -6.10 -2.94
CA SER A 79 16.57 -6.67 -3.23
C SER A 79 16.97 -7.77 -2.23
N THR A 80 16.55 -7.64 -0.96
CA THR A 80 16.92 -8.60 0.08
C THR A 80 16.09 -9.88 0.00
N PHE A 81 14.77 -9.77 -0.27
CA PHE A 81 13.86 -10.91 -0.22
C PHE A 81 13.26 -11.27 -1.57
N GLY A 82 13.51 -10.51 -2.63
CA GLY A 82 12.83 -10.70 -3.90
C GLY A 82 11.33 -10.42 -3.83
N TRP A 83 10.90 -9.68 -2.81
CA TRP A 83 9.50 -9.36 -2.63
C TRP A 83 9.04 -8.29 -3.61
N THR A 84 7.85 -8.46 -4.14
CA THR A 84 7.15 -7.44 -4.93
C THR A 84 5.68 -7.41 -4.53
N PRO A 85 4.99 -6.26 -4.63
CA PRO A 85 3.54 -6.22 -4.44
C PRO A 85 2.85 -7.18 -5.40
N ARG A 86 1.89 -7.94 -4.90
CA ARG A 86 1.13 -8.93 -5.71
C ARG A 86 -0.11 -8.34 -6.34
N TRP A 87 -0.67 -7.33 -5.70
CA TRP A 87 -1.91 -6.67 -6.15
C TRP A 87 -1.62 -5.23 -6.51
N ASN A 88 -2.00 -4.83 -7.72
CA ASN A 88 -2.07 -3.43 -8.08
C ASN A 88 -3.25 -2.76 -7.37
N LEU A 89 -3.41 -1.45 -7.55
CA LEU A 89 -4.46 -0.71 -6.84
C LEU A 89 -5.86 -1.19 -7.20
N ASP A 90 -6.13 -1.49 -8.48
CA ASP A 90 -7.44 -1.99 -8.92
C ASP A 90 -7.79 -3.31 -8.24
N LYS A 91 -6.85 -4.24 -8.20
CA LYS A 91 -7.04 -5.53 -7.55
C LYS A 91 -7.21 -5.39 -6.04
N ALA A 92 -6.43 -4.54 -5.41
CA ALA A 92 -6.55 -4.25 -3.99
C ALA A 92 -7.94 -3.68 -3.67
N MET A 93 -8.45 -2.78 -4.50
CA MET A 93 -9.78 -2.20 -4.33
C MET A 93 -10.88 -3.24 -4.47
N GLU A 94 -10.78 -4.14 -5.44
CA GLU A 94 -11.72 -5.28 -5.58
C GLU A 94 -11.78 -6.14 -4.31
N LYS A 95 -10.65 -6.32 -3.64
CA LYS A 95 -10.56 -7.14 -2.42
C LYS A 95 -11.11 -6.44 -1.19
N ILE A 96 -11.14 -5.11 -1.18
CA ILE A 96 -11.68 -4.30 -0.08
C ILE A 96 -13.20 -4.19 -0.17
N VAL A 97 -13.73 -4.09 -1.38
CA VAL A 97 -15.17 -3.87 -1.64
C VAL A 97 -16.01 -5.18 -1.57
#